data_15003af08b50b22f5921f6f16422b358
#
_entry.id   15003af08b50b22f5921f6f16422b358
#
_cell.length_a   1.000
_cell.length_b   1.000
_cell.length_c   1.000
_cell.angle_alpha   90.00
_cell.angle_beta   90.00
_cell.angle_gamma   90.00
#
_symmetry.space_group_name_H-M   'P 1'
#
loop_
_entity.id
_entity.type
_entity.pdbx_description
1 polymer ?
#
loop_
_entity_poly.entity_id
_entity_poly.type
_entity_poly.pdbx_seq_one_letter_code
_entity_poly.pdbx_strand_id
1 'polypeptide(L)'
;GHRSIVNQLERSATSIGANIREANYAHGKADFIAKLQIALKECYETEYWIEIFVKSDILGREAARELYTLCGTIRRMLISSINTAKEPKA
;
A
#
# COMPACT_ATOMS: atom_id res chain seq x y z
N GLY A 1 -15.04 17.24 4.96
CA GLY A 1 -13.99 18.21 4.67
C GLY A 1 -12.65 17.56 4.36
N HIS A 2 -11.67 18.38 4.11
CA HIS A 2 -10.33 17.91 3.73
C HIS A 2 -9.67 17.05 4.81
N ARG A 3 -9.93 17.36 6.07
CA ARG A 3 -9.37 16.61 7.21
C ARG A 3 -9.75 15.14 7.16
N SER A 4 -10.99 14.83 6.83
CA SER A 4 -11.47 13.46 6.74
C SER A 4 -10.72 12.69 5.65
N ILE A 5 -10.51 13.32 4.50
CA ILE A 5 -9.78 12.72 3.37
C ILE A 5 -8.31 12.54 3.71
N VAL A 6 -7.70 13.55 4.35
CA VAL A 6 -6.30 13.48 4.80
C VAL A 6 -6.13 12.32 5.78
N ASN A 7 -7.07 12.17 6.73
CA ASN A 7 -7.01 11.08 7.69
C ASN A 7 -7.07 9.71 7.00
N GLN A 8 -7.89 9.58 5.96
CA GLN A 8 -7.97 8.32 5.20
C GLN A 8 -6.66 8.02 4.46
N LEU A 9 -6.04 9.04 3.88
CA LEU A 9 -4.74 8.86 3.22
C LEU A 9 -3.68 8.42 4.23
N GLU A 10 -3.60 9.11 5.37
CA GLU A 10 -2.65 8.76 6.43
C GLU A 10 -2.87 7.35 6.94
N ARG A 11 -4.13 6.98 7.18
CA ARG A 11 -4.49 5.65 7.66
C ARG A 11 -4.03 4.57 6.68
N SER A 12 -4.38 4.72 5.40
CA SER A 12 -4.01 3.70 4.41
C SER A 12 -2.49 3.63 4.21
N ALA A 13 -1.83 4.78 4.15
CA ALA A 13 -0.38 4.81 3.97
C ALA A 13 0.37 4.17 5.13
N THR A 14 -0.01 4.48 6.36
CA THR A 14 0.63 3.88 7.54
C THR A 14 0.30 2.40 7.66
N SER A 15 -0.89 1.99 7.22
CA SER A 15 -1.30 0.59 7.25
C SER A 15 -0.44 -0.29 6.33
N ILE A 16 0.03 0.25 5.21
CA ILE A 16 0.96 -0.47 4.32
C ILE A 16 2.19 -0.90 5.13
N GLY A 17 2.84 0.07 5.77
CA GLY A 17 4.06 -0.19 6.53
C GLY A 17 3.82 -1.12 7.71
N ALA A 18 2.72 -0.92 8.44
CA ALA A 18 2.39 -1.74 9.59
C ALA A 18 2.20 -3.20 9.20
N ASN A 19 1.51 -3.46 8.08
CA ASN A 19 1.27 -4.83 7.63
C ASN A 19 2.53 -5.50 7.08
N ILE A 20 3.39 -4.74 6.42
CA ILE A 20 4.70 -5.28 5.99
C ILE A 20 5.53 -5.67 7.21
N ARG A 21 5.54 -4.83 8.23
CA ARG A 21 6.26 -5.13 9.47
C ARG A 21 5.70 -6.38 10.14
N GLU A 22 4.38 -6.49 10.23
CA GLU A 22 3.74 -7.67 10.81
C GLU A 22 4.04 -8.93 10.01
N ALA A 23 4.16 -8.83 8.68
CA ALA A 23 4.53 -9.95 7.84
C ALA A 23 5.90 -10.51 8.21
N ASN A 24 6.85 -9.63 8.56
CA ASN A 24 8.19 -10.07 8.97
C ASN A 24 8.19 -10.88 10.25
N TYR A 25 7.15 -10.78 11.05
CA TYR A 25 6.99 -11.53 12.31
C TYR A 25 5.89 -12.58 12.24
N ALA A 26 5.47 -12.92 11.03
CA ALA A 26 4.40 -13.88 10.82
C ALA A 26 4.78 -15.28 11.30
N HIS A 27 3.80 -16.02 11.81
CA HIS A 27 4.00 -17.36 12.35
C HIS A 27 3.99 -18.47 11.30
N GLY A 28 3.94 -18.13 10.04
CA GLY A 28 3.98 -19.09 8.96
C GLY A 28 3.68 -18.44 7.64
N LYS A 29 3.76 -19.25 6.58
CA LYS A 29 3.59 -18.79 5.21
C LYS A 29 2.22 -18.17 4.96
N ALA A 30 1.17 -18.81 5.45
CA ALA A 30 -0.19 -18.31 5.23
C ALA A 30 -0.41 -16.94 5.86
N ASP A 31 0.09 -16.75 7.08
CA ASP A 31 -0.01 -15.46 7.78
C ASP A 31 0.85 -14.41 7.08
N PHE A 32 2.04 -14.78 6.65
CA PHE A 32 2.93 -13.89 5.89
C PHE A 32 2.22 -13.36 4.64
N ILE A 33 1.66 -14.27 3.84
CA ILE A 33 0.93 -13.91 2.62
C ILE A 33 -0.28 -13.04 2.96
N ALA A 34 -1.04 -13.39 4.00
CA ALA A 34 -2.22 -12.63 4.40
C ALA A 34 -1.86 -11.19 4.74
N LYS A 35 -0.78 -10.97 5.48
CA LYS A 35 -0.34 -9.63 5.85
C LYS A 35 0.11 -8.82 4.63
N LEU A 36 0.82 -9.44 3.71
CA LEU A 36 1.22 -8.75 2.49
C LEU A 36 0.03 -8.43 1.59
N GLN A 37 -0.99 -9.28 1.57
CA GLN A 37 -2.22 -9.02 0.81
C GLN A 37 -2.98 -7.82 1.38
N ILE A 38 -3.01 -7.68 2.71
CA ILE A 38 -3.61 -6.50 3.35
C ILE A 38 -2.81 -5.25 2.97
N ALA A 39 -1.48 -5.33 3.02
CA ALA A 39 -0.63 -4.21 2.62
C ALA A 39 -0.88 -3.80 1.17
N LEU A 40 -1.04 -4.77 0.28
CA LEU A 40 -1.32 -4.51 -1.13
C LEU A 40 -2.66 -3.81 -1.32
N LYS A 41 -3.70 -4.27 -0.62
CA LYS A 41 -5.02 -3.64 -0.65
C LYS A 41 -4.91 -2.18 -0.19
N GLU A 42 -4.18 -1.92 0.89
CA GLU A 42 -3.99 -0.57 1.40
C GLU A 42 -3.17 0.29 0.45
N CYS A 43 -2.28 -0.32 -0.32
CA CYS A 43 -1.52 0.39 -1.35
C CYS A 43 -2.45 0.92 -2.45
N TYR A 44 -3.38 0.09 -2.92
CA TYR A 44 -4.37 0.51 -3.91
C TYR A 44 -5.26 1.62 -3.36
N GLU A 45 -5.65 1.52 -2.08
CA GLU A 45 -6.46 2.55 -1.44
C GLU A 45 -5.69 3.88 -1.34
N THR A 46 -4.41 3.81 -1.02
CA THR A 46 -3.55 5.00 -0.96
C THR A 46 -3.48 5.69 -2.33
N GLU A 47 -3.32 4.92 -3.40
CA GLU A 47 -3.31 5.45 -4.76
C GLU A 47 -4.64 6.15 -5.10
N TYR A 48 -5.75 5.56 -4.65
CA TYR A 48 -7.08 6.16 -4.84
C TYR A 48 -7.18 7.52 -4.15
N TRP A 49 -6.73 7.63 -2.91
CA TRP A 49 -6.77 8.91 -2.18
C TRP A 49 -5.86 9.96 -2.82
N ILE A 50 -4.72 9.56 -3.35
CA ILE A 50 -3.83 10.48 -4.07
C ILE A 50 -4.56 11.06 -5.30
N GLU A 51 -5.28 10.21 -6.04
CA GLU A 51 -6.07 10.65 -7.18
C GLU A 51 -7.17 11.65 -6.77
N ILE A 52 -7.85 11.38 -5.66
CA ILE A 52 -8.87 12.28 -5.13
C ILE A 52 -8.25 13.63 -4.78
N PHE A 53 -7.08 13.65 -4.19
CA PHE A 53 -6.39 14.87 -3.80
C PHE A 53 -6.01 15.72 -5.02
N VAL A 54 -5.59 15.10 -6.11
CA VAL A 54 -5.28 15.81 -7.34
C VAL A 54 -6.55 16.42 -7.93
N LYS A 55 -7.62 15.63 -8.02
CA LYS A 55 -8.89 16.08 -8.60
C LYS A 55 -9.53 17.20 -7.79
N SER A 56 -9.24 17.25 -6.49
CA SER A 56 -9.77 18.26 -5.58
C SER A 56 -8.84 19.47 -5.42
N ASP A 57 -7.75 19.50 -6.18
CA ASP A 57 -6.74 20.56 -6.11
C ASP A 57 -6.10 20.73 -4.73
N ILE A 58 -6.11 19.67 -3.91
CA ILE A 58 -5.47 19.67 -2.60
C ILE A 58 -3.97 19.40 -2.74
N LEU A 59 -3.61 18.59 -3.72
CA LEU A 59 -2.23 18.16 -3.97
C LEU A 59 -1.85 18.49 -5.39
N GLY A 60 -0.69 19.11 -5.58
CA GLY A 60 -0.17 19.41 -6.90
C GLY A 60 0.19 18.16 -7.67
N ARG A 61 0.11 18.24 -9.01
CA ARG A 61 0.36 17.09 -9.87
C ARG A 61 1.76 16.50 -9.73
N GLU A 62 2.76 17.37 -9.52
CA GLU A 62 4.15 16.90 -9.40
C GLU A 62 4.36 16.08 -8.13
N ALA A 63 3.88 16.61 -7.00
CA ALA A 63 3.95 15.89 -5.72
C ALA A 63 3.16 14.58 -5.77
N ALA A 64 1.99 14.63 -6.40
CA ALA A 64 1.15 13.44 -6.58
C ALA A 64 1.86 12.38 -7.42
N ARG A 65 2.57 12.80 -8.46
CA ARG A 65 3.31 11.89 -9.34
C ARG A 65 4.39 11.15 -8.54
N GLU A 66 5.13 11.86 -7.70
CA GLU A 66 6.16 11.26 -6.87
C GLU A 66 5.57 10.21 -5.91
N LEU A 67 4.47 10.57 -5.24
CA LEU A 67 3.80 9.66 -4.33
C LEU A 67 3.22 8.45 -5.06
N TYR A 68 2.62 8.68 -6.21
CA TYR A 68 2.03 7.62 -7.02
C TYR A 68 3.11 6.65 -7.52
N THR A 69 4.25 7.19 -7.93
CA THR A 69 5.39 6.39 -8.37
C THR A 69 5.91 5.53 -7.24
N LEU A 70 6.01 6.08 -6.03
CA LEU A 70 6.44 5.34 -4.84
C LEU A 70 5.46 4.21 -4.52
N CYS A 71 4.16 4.49 -4.55
CA CYS A 71 3.13 3.48 -4.33
C CYS A 71 3.24 2.36 -5.37
N GLY A 72 3.49 2.71 -6.63
CA GLY A 72 3.68 1.73 -7.70
C GLY A 72 4.86 0.80 -7.44
N THR A 73 5.97 1.36 -6.95
CA THR A 73 7.14 0.57 -6.60
C THR A 73 6.82 -0.40 -5.47
N ILE A 74 6.17 0.08 -4.41
CA ILE A 74 5.79 -0.76 -3.27
C ILE A 74 4.82 -1.85 -3.73
N ARG A 75 3.84 -1.50 -4.54
CA ARG A 75 2.84 -2.43 -5.06
C ARG A 75 3.50 -3.57 -5.84
N ARG A 76 4.43 -3.24 -6.73
CA ARG A 76 5.14 -4.27 -7.51
C ARG A 76 5.97 -5.18 -6.62
N MET A 77 6.62 -4.63 -5.61
CA MET A 77 7.40 -5.41 -4.64
C MET A 77 6.50 -6.36 -3.85
N LEU A 78 5.32 -5.88 -3.41
CA LEU A 78 4.35 -6.69 -2.68
C LEU A 78 3.83 -7.83 -3.55
N ILE A 79 3.46 -7.54 -4.79
CA ILE A 79 2.97 -8.56 -5.73
C ILE A 79 4.04 -9.62 -5.95
N SER A 80 5.28 -9.21 -6.18
CA SER A 80 6.39 -10.12 -6.38
C SER A 80 6.63 -11.01 -5.16
N SER A 81 6.62 -10.42 -3.97
CA SER A 81 6.83 -11.17 -2.72
C SER A 81 5.70 -12.17 -2.47
N ILE A 82 4.45 -11.77 -2.72
CA ILE A 82 3.30 -12.65 -2.57
C ILE A 82 3.40 -13.82 -3.53
N ASN A 83 3.72 -13.55 -4.80
CA ASN A 83 3.82 -14.60 -5.80
C ASN A 83 4.94 -15.58 -5.48
N THR A 84 6.09 -15.09 -5.04
CA THR A 84 7.22 -15.93 -4.62
C THR A 84 6.82 -16.81 -3.43
N ALA A 85 6.12 -16.23 -2.46
CA ALA A 85 5.69 -16.99 -1.27
C ALA A 85 4.67 -18.08 -1.62
N LYS A 86 3.89 -17.87 -2.68
CA LYS A 86 2.88 -18.86 -3.11
C LYS A 86 3.45 -19.98 -3.97
N GLU A 87 4.68 -19.84 -4.45
CA GLU A 87 5.28 -20.88 -5.29
C GLU A 87 5.46 -22.17 -4.51
N PRO A 88 5.14 -23.32 -5.12
CA PRO A 88 5.42 -24.62 -4.48
C PRO A 88 6.92 -24.79 -4.30
N LYS A 89 7.29 -25.41 -3.20
CA LYS A 89 8.70 -25.77 -2.99
C LYS A 89 9.06 -26.91 -3.94
N ALA A 90 10.16 -26.77 -4.62
CA ALA A 90 10.70 -27.78 -5.51
C ALA A 90 11.16 -29.03 -4.74
#